data_aff14161c04125588a0908fdc59cb796
#
_entry.id   aff14161c04125588a0908fdc59cb796
#
_cell.length_a   1.000
_cell.length_b   1.000
_cell.length_c   1.000
_cell.angle_alpha   90.00
_cell.angle_beta   90.00
_cell.angle_gamma   90.00
#
_symmetry.space_group_name_H-M   'P 1'
#
loop_
_entity.id
_entity.type
_entity.pdbx_description
1 polymer ?
#
loop_
_entity_poly.entity_id
_entity_poly.type
_entity_poly.pdbx_seq_one_letter_code
_entity_poly.pdbx_strand_id
1 'polypeptide(L)'
;MLVYNTQTHKKEEFKPIDEGKIRMYVCGPTVYDQIHIGNARTFLSFDVIRRYLMHKGFEVTFAQNLTDVDDKIIQRAIEQGRTAQEVSEEFSQAFIEQMHRFNILDPDIRPRATHEIEAMLQMIQSLIEQGHAYAVPSGDVYFSVRSDHGYGVLSGRDLDQLRAGERVEVNDEKRDPFDFALWKAAKPGEPSWPSLWGEGRPGWHSECCAMIHRYLGTPIDIHGGGSDLVFPHHENENAQASCAWHAPLANYWMHTGMLRVDGEKMSKSLGNFYTLKEVLDKYPADAVRLLMLQTHYRAPLDFSFERLEGTVGTLERMKTCVANLRWAFKQSSAQHELSDADCTLAEAINTAQSEFDAQMDDDFNTAGALAAIFALVTAANTYLAEVGQNVGASPVLRAADMLCELTGALGIDLTQAASTSDLPEELVTLAAQVAGYEGSSADEAAEALLAARQEARSQKNWAVADQIRDGIAELGLLIEDTAAGARLKRKAD
;
A
#
# COMPACT_ATOMS: atom_id res chain seq x y z
N MET A 1 -10.45 2.01 19.04
CA MET A 1 -9.34 2.30 18.08
C MET A 1 -8.89 3.72 18.28
N LEU A 2 -7.58 3.99 18.35
CA LEU A 2 -6.97 5.31 18.44
C LEU A 2 -6.33 5.67 17.10
N VAL A 3 -6.46 6.93 16.68
CA VAL A 3 -5.86 7.43 15.44
C VAL A 3 -5.15 8.76 15.74
N TYR A 4 -3.93 8.91 15.26
CA TYR A 4 -3.21 10.17 15.36
C TYR A 4 -3.77 11.19 14.37
N ASN A 5 -4.24 12.31 14.90
CA ASN A 5 -4.74 13.40 14.09
C ASN A 5 -3.67 14.50 13.98
N THR A 6 -3.24 14.78 12.76
CA THR A 6 -2.22 15.82 12.51
C THR A 6 -2.67 17.19 12.97
N GLN A 7 -3.95 17.51 12.88
CA GLN A 7 -4.50 18.81 13.28
C GLN A 7 -4.35 19.07 14.79
N THR A 8 -4.58 18.04 15.61
CA THR A 8 -4.52 18.17 17.07
C THR A 8 -3.19 17.74 17.65
N HIS A 9 -2.33 17.10 16.84
CA HIS A 9 -1.06 16.48 17.25
C HIS A 9 -1.20 15.43 18.37
N LYS A 10 -2.34 14.71 18.41
CA LYS A 10 -2.65 13.71 19.43
C LYS A 10 -3.24 12.45 18.83
N LYS A 11 -3.10 11.33 19.54
CA LYS A 11 -3.93 10.15 19.31
C LYS A 11 -5.30 10.40 19.94
N GLU A 12 -6.34 10.20 19.16
CA GLU A 12 -7.73 10.41 19.53
C GLU A 12 -8.53 9.14 19.30
N GLU A 13 -9.61 8.96 20.07
CA GLU A 13 -10.56 7.90 19.81
C GLU A 13 -11.24 8.13 18.45
N PHE A 14 -11.10 7.17 17.53
CA PHE A 14 -11.73 7.26 16.22
C PHE A 14 -13.24 7.08 16.33
N LYS A 15 -13.98 8.08 15.87
CA LYS A 15 -15.43 8.11 15.82
C LYS A 15 -15.87 8.47 14.40
N PRO A 16 -16.40 7.52 13.63
CA PRO A 16 -16.91 7.82 12.30
C PRO A 16 -18.11 8.75 12.37
N ILE A 17 -18.32 9.56 11.34
CA ILE A 17 -19.45 10.49 11.22
C ILE A 17 -20.74 9.68 11.15
N ASP A 18 -20.77 8.64 10.35
CA ASP A 18 -21.88 7.72 10.21
C ASP A 18 -21.49 6.36 10.80
N GLU A 19 -22.32 5.81 11.68
CA GLU A 19 -22.01 4.54 12.35
C GLU A 19 -21.77 3.40 11.35
N GLY A 20 -20.65 2.72 11.49
CA GLY A 20 -20.25 1.61 10.61
C GLY A 20 -19.72 2.02 9.22
N LYS A 21 -19.72 3.32 8.88
CA LYS A 21 -19.29 3.83 7.57
C LYS A 21 -18.14 4.82 7.72
N ILE A 22 -17.22 4.79 6.77
CA ILE A 22 -16.07 5.69 6.75
C ILE A 22 -15.92 6.28 5.35
N ARG A 23 -15.86 7.60 5.27
CA ARG A 23 -15.52 8.35 4.05
C ARG A 23 -14.05 8.76 4.14
N MET A 24 -13.24 8.27 3.22
CA MET A 24 -11.80 8.46 3.21
C MET A 24 -11.34 9.02 1.87
N TYR A 25 -10.53 10.06 1.90
CA TYR A 25 -9.90 10.63 0.72
C TYR A 25 -8.39 10.71 0.89
N VAL A 26 -7.66 10.34 -0.14
CA VAL A 26 -6.20 10.47 -0.19
C VAL A 26 -5.80 11.19 -1.48
N CYS A 27 -5.03 12.27 -1.35
CA CYS A 27 -4.53 12.99 -2.51
C CYS A 27 -3.74 12.06 -3.42
N GLY A 28 -4.15 12.00 -4.68
CA GLY A 28 -3.49 11.22 -5.71
C GLY A 28 -2.27 11.93 -6.30
N PRO A 29 -1.59 11.32 -7.26
CA PRO A 29 -0.42 11.92 -7.88
C PRO A 29 -0.79 12.97 -8.93
N THR A 30 0.13 13.93 -9.14
CA THR A 30 0.20 14.70 -10.39
C THR A 30 0.85 13.79 -11.43
N VAL A 31 0.14 13.50 -12.51
CA VAL A 31 0.51 12.45 -13.49
C VAL A 31 1.39 13.04 -14.62
N TYR A 32 2.62 13.37 -14.30
CA TYR A 32 3.62 13.91 -15.24
C TYR A 32 4.88 13.05 -15.42
N ASP A 33 5.08 12.07 -14.52
CA ASP A 33 6.23 11.16 -14.52
C ASP A 33 5.87 9.87 -13.75
N GLN A 34 6.73 8.86 -13.80
CA GLN A 34 6.61 7.65 -12.99
C GLN A 34 6.65 8.00 -11.49
N ILE A 35 5.83 7.34 -10.69
CA ILE A 35 5.88 7.53 -9.24
C ILE A 35 7.14 6.89 -8.64
N HIS A 36 7.67 7.55 -7.63
CA HIS A 36 8.80 7.02 -6.87
C HIS A 36 8.36 6.22 -5.62
N ILE A 37 9.28 5.45 -5.06
CA ILE A 37 9.01 4.60 -3.89
C ILE A 37 8.50 5.38 -2.66
N GLY A 38 8.81 6.66 -2.56
CA GLY A 38 8.26 7.54 -1.51
C GLY A 38 6.75 7.77 -1.66
N ASN A 39 6.27 8.02 -2.90
CA ASN A 39 4.82 8.09 -3.17
C ASN A 39 4.15 6.74 -2.92
N ALA A 40 4.80 5.66 -3.39
CA ALA A 40 4.29 4.30 -3.21
C ALA A 40 4.07 3.96 -1.73
N ARG A 41 4.98 4.41 -0.84
CA ARG A 41 4.81 4.26 0.61
C ARG A 41 3.54 4.93 1.14
N THR A 42 3.24 6.13 0.65
CA THR A 42 2.00 6.82 1.04
C THR A 42 0.79 6.01 0.62
N PHE A 43 0.71 5.59 -0.63
CA PHE A 43 -0.43 4.81 -1.14
C PHE A 43 -0.55 3.46 -0.44
N LEU A 44 0.57 2.77 -0.18
CA LEU A 44 0.60 1.54 0.61
C LEU A 44 0.04 1.75 2.02
N SER A 45 0.46 2.81 2.71
CA SER A 45 0.00 3.07 4.08
C SER A 45 -1.51 3.23 4.15
N PHE A 46 -2.10 3.98 3.22
CA PHE A 46 -3.55 4.17 3.17
C PHE A 46 -4.31 2.95 2.64
N ASP A 47 -3.71 2.12 1.78
CA ASP A 47 -4.26 0.83 1.40
C ASP A 47 -4.38 -0.10 2.62
N VAL A 48 -3.35 -0.17 3.45
CA VAL A 48 -3.36 -0.98 4.67
C VAL A 48 -4.35 -0.44 5.71
N ILE A 49 -4.43 0.88 5.89
CA ILE A 49 -5.44 1.51 6.75
C ILE A 49 -6.84 1.13 6.28
N ARG A 50 -7.12 1.28 4.97
CA ARG A 50 -8.40 0.89 4.36
C ARG A 50 -8.71 -0.59 4.58
N ARG A 51 -7.75 -1.50 4.29
CA ARG A 51 -7.92 -2.95 4.48
C ARG A 51 -8.22 -3.30 5.93
N TYR A 52 -7.51 -2.69 6.87
CA TYR A 52 -7.74 -2.93 8.28
C TYR A 52 -9.12 -2.42 8.75
N LEU A 53 -9.54 -1.23 8.33
CA LEU A 53 -10.88 -0.73 8.61
C LEU A 53 -11.97 -1.65 8.06
N MET A 54 -11.80 -2.18 6.85
CA MET A 54 -12.70 -3.19 6.28
C MET A 54 -12.65 -4.52 7.06
N HIS A 55 -11.47 -4.96 7.51
CA HIS A 55 -11.31 -6.14 8.37
C HIS A 55 -12.04 -5.99 9.71
N LYS A 56 -12.09 -4.78 10.26
CA LYS A 56 -12.88 -4.44 11.45
C LYS A 56 -14.39 -4.33 11.17
N GLY A 57 -14.84 -4.53 9.94
CA GLY A 57 -16.25 -4.54 9.54
C GLY A 57 -16.82 -3.18 9.14
N PHE A 58 -16.01 -2.15 8.96
CA PHE A 58 -16.49 -0.86 8.44
C PHE A 58 -16.72 -0.93 6.92
N GLU A 59 -17.78 -0.27 6.46
CA GLU A 59 -17.99 0.06 5.04
C GLU A 59 -17.16 1.31 4.71
N VAL A 60 -16.06 1.15 3.97
CA VAL A 60 -15.14 2.25 3.63
C VAL A 60 -15.38 2.71 2.20
N THR A 61 -15.86 3.95 2.03
CA THR A 61 -15.90 4.63 0.73
C THR A 61 -14.59 5.40 0.54
N PHE A 62 -13.74 4.93 -0.35
CA PHE A 62 -12.41 5.48 -0.59
C PHE A 62 -12.35 6.21 -1.93
N ALA A 63 -11.94 7.47 -1.90
CA ALA A 63 -11.69 8.27 -3.08
C ALA A 63 -10.22 8.67 -3.19
N GLN A 64 -9.68 8.64 -4.42
CA GLN A 64 -8.34 9.09 -4.76
C GLN A 64 -8.34 9.69 -6.16
N ASN A 65 -7.94 10.96 -6.28
CA ASN A 65 -7.94 11.66 -7.56
C ASN A 65 -6.71 11.33 -8.44
N LEU A 66 -6.79 11.80 -9.67
CA LEU A 66 -5.64 12.02 -10.55
C LEU A 66 -5.61 13.51 -10.90
N THR A 67 -4.52 14.19 -10.55
CA THR A 67 -4.24 15.57 -11.01
C THR A 67 -3.67 15.47 -12.41
N ASP A 68 -4.54 15.61 -13.41
CA ASP A 68 -4.25 15.45 -14.84
C ASP A 68 -4.11 16.80 -15.58
N VAL A 69 -4.10 17.92 -14.85
CA VAL A 69 -3.77 19.25 -15.31
C VAL A 69 -2.92 19.97 -14.25
N ASP A 70 -1.69 20.36 -14.60
CA ASP A 70 -0.76 21.04 -13.67
C ASP A 70 0.41 21.64 -14.46
N ASP A 71 1.09 22.63 -13.90
CA ASP A 71 2.29 23.25 -14.51
C ASP A 71 3.36 22.22 -14.89
N LYS A 72 3.55 21.16 -14.09
CA LYS A 72 4.53 20.10 -14.35
C LYS A 72 4.17 19.25 -15.56
N ILE A 73 2.87 18.98 -15.75
CA ILE A 73 2.37 18.25 -16.93
C ILE A 73 2.59 19.08 -18.18
N ILE A 74 2.24 20.36 -18.13
CA ILE A 74 2.41 21.31 -19.23
C ILE A 74 3.88 21.44 -19.62
N GLN A 75 4.76 21.62 -18.63
CA GLN A 75 6.19 21.71 -18.85
C GLN A 75 6.76 20.43 -19.49
N ARG A 76 6.36 19.27 -18.99
CA ARG A 76 6.76 17.96 -19.53
C ARG A 76 6.29 17.76 -20.96
N ALA A 77 5.07 18.19 -21.27
CA ALA A 77 4.52 18.14 -22.62
C ALA A 77 5.32 19.01 -23.60
N ILE A 78 5.67 20.22 -23.20
CA ILE A 78 6.53 21.12 -24.00
C ILE A 78 7.90 20.50 -24.25
N GLU A 79 8.55 19.96 -23.22
CA GLU A 79 9.86 19.29 -23.33
C GLU A 79 9.85 18.11 -24.28
N GLN A 80 8.73 17.39 -24.36
CA GLN A 80 8.56 16.20 -25.21
C GLN A 80 7.94 16.50 -26.58
N GLY A 81 7.50 17.72 -26.87
CA GLY A 81 6.77 18.09 -28.07
C GLY A 81 5.41 17.36 -28.20
N ARG A 82 4.74 17.16 -27.08
CA ARG A 82 3.44 16.47 -26.94
C ARG A 82 2.39 17.39 -26.37
N THR A 83 1.15 16.93 -26.35
CA THR A 83 0.07 17.62 -25.62
C THR A 83 0.08 17.24 -24.14
N ALA A 84 -0.43 18.13 -23.28
CA ALA A 84 -0.60 17.86 -21.86
C ALA A 84 -1.51 16.64 -21.61
N GLN A 85 -2.53 16.45 -22.44
CA GLN A 85 -3.44 15.31 -22.38
C GLN A 85 -2.73 13.98 -22.68
N GLU A 86 -1.88 13.90 -23.71
CA GLU A 86 -1.12 12.69 -24.01
C GLU A 86 -0.16 12.31 -22.86
N VAL A 87 0.49 13.30 -22.24
CA VAL A 87 1.38 13.07 -21.10
C VAL A 87 0.58 12.58 -19.90
N SER A 88 -0.49 13.27 -19.54
CA SER A 88 -1.30 12.91 -18.38
C SER A 88 -1.97 11.55 -18.53
N GLU A 89 -2.43 11.18 -19.72
CA GLU A 89 -3.05 9.88 -19.96
C GLU A 89 -2.02 8.73 -19.84
N GLU A 90 -0.83 8.89 -20.42
CA GLU A 90 0.26 7.90 -20.29
C GLU A 90 0.61 7.64 -18.82
N PHE A 91 0.86 8.70 -18.05
CA PHE A 91 1.27 8.54 -16.66
C PHE A 91 0.11 8.18 -15.73
N SER A 92 -1.13 8.51 -16.07
CA SER A 92 -2.32 7.99 -15.39
C SER A 92 -2.41 6.47 -15.52
N GLN A 93 -2.25 5.96 -16.74
CA GLN A 93 -2.28 4.53 -17.00
C GLN A 93 -1.11 3.81 -16.31
N ALA A 94 0.10 4.36 -16.41
CA ALA A 94 1.28 3.83 -15.73
C ALA A 94 1.11 3.79 -14.21
N PHE A 95 0.51 4.81 -13.61
CA PHE A 95 0.21 4.85 -12.18
C PHE A 95 -0.74 3.72 -11.78
N ILE A 96 -1.87 3.57 -12.49
CA ILE A 96 -2.88 2.54 -12.19
C ILE A 96 -2.24 1.14 -12.30
N GLU A 97 -1.48 0.88 -13.36
CA GLU A 97 -0.77 -0.39 -13.54
C GLU A 97 0.20 -0.68 -12.39
N GLN A 98 0.97 0.32 -11.96
CA GLN A 98 1.88 0.15 -10.83
C GLN A 98 1.16 -0.10 -9.51
N MET A 99 0.00 0.54 -9.27
CA MET A 99 -0.83 0.27 -8.10
C MET A 99 -1.33 -1.18 -8.09
N HIS A 100 -1.81 -1.68 -9.23
CA HIS A 100 -2.21 -3.10 -9.34
C HIS A 100 -1.04 -4.05 -9.10
N ARG A 101 0.12 -3.80 -9.74
CA ARG A 101 1.34 -4.59 -9.50
C ARG A 101 1.80 -4.56 -8.04
N PHE A 102 1.54 -3.47 -7.35
CA PHE A 102 1.88 -3.29 -5.92
C PHE A 102 0.78 -3.81 -4.98
N ASN A 103 -0.25 -4.48 -5.50
CA ASN A 103 -1.40 -5.00 -4.75
C ASN A 103 -2.14 -3.93 -3.94
N ILE A 104 -2.25 -2.71 -4.48
CA ILE A 104 -3.06 -1.63 -3.94
C ILE A 104 -4.49 -1.78 -4.46
N LEU A 105 -5.47 -1.74 -3.59
CA LEU A 105 -6.89 -1.79 -3.98
C LEU A 105 -7.28 -0.55 -4.78
N ASP A 106 -8.06 -0.74 -5.85
CA ASP A 106 -8.62 0.40 -6.56
C ASP A 106 -9.50 1.25 -5.61
N PRO A 107 -9.46 2.57 -5.74
CA PRO A 107 -10.42 3.42 -5.06
C PRO A 107 -11.83 3.20 -5.61
N ASP A 108 -12.85 3.39 -4.78
CA ASP A 108 -14.26 3.33 -5.21
C ASP A 108 -14.59 4.49 -6.14
N ILE A 109 -13.89 5.63 -5.95
CA ILE A 109 -14.06 6.86 -6.72
C ILE A 109 -12.69 7.38 -7.12
N ARG A 110 -12.44 7.54 -8.44
CA ARG A 110 -11.18 8.08 -8.98
C ARG A 110 -11.45 9.27 -9.88
N PRO A 111 -11.72 10.47 -9.31
CA PRO A 111 -11.99 11.66 -10.11
C PRO A 111 -10.71 12.18 -10.79
N ARG A 112 -10.87 12.83 -11.92
CA ARG A 112 -9.81 13.54 -12.64
C ARG A 112 -10.06 15.04 -12.57
N ALA A 113 -9.04 15.84 -12.32
CA ALA A 113 -9.17 17.28 -12.21
C ALA A 113 -9.83 17.91 -13.45
N THR A 114 -9.48 17.45 -14.66
CA THR A 114 -10.07 17.94 -15.92
C THR A 114 -11.57 17.67 -16.08
N HIS A 115 -12.11 16.70 -15.34
CA HIS A 115 -13.54 16.35 -15.40
C HIS A 115 -14.37 17.07 -14.31
N GLU A 116 -13.71 17.77 -13.39
CA GLU A 116 -14.34 18.38 -12.22
C GLU A 116 -14.29 19.92 -12.23
N ILE A 117 -14.02 20.51 -13.39
CA ILE A 117 -13.90 21.96 -13.58
C ILE A 117 -15.12 22.71 -13.06
N GLU A 118 -16.32 22.22 -13.37
CA GLU A 118 -17.56 22.88 -12.94
C GLU A 118 -17.68 22.94 -11.41
N ALA A 119 -17.35 21.86 -10.71
CA ALA A 119 -17.39 21.83 -9.25
C ALA A 119 -16.38 22.81 -8.63
N MET A 120 -15.18 22.92 -9.22
CA MET A 120 -14.19 23.90 -8.79
C MET A 120 -14.67 25.33 -9.03
N LEU A 121 -15.23 25.63 -10.21
CA LEU A 121 -15.75 26.96 -10.52
C LEU A 121 -16.88 27.37 -9.58
N GLN A 122 -17.79 26.45 -9.23
CA GLN A 122 -18.87 26.69 -8.26
C GLN A 122 -18.32 26.99 -6.87
N MET A 123 -17.33 26.25 -6.40
CA MET A 123 -16.65 26.50 -5.13
C MET A 123 -15.98 27.86 -5.13
N ILE A 124 -15.19 28.18 -6.16
CA ILE A 124 -14.48 29.46 -6.31
C ILE A 124 -15.47 30.64 -6.32
N GLN A 125 -16.56 30.50 -7.07
CA GLN A 125 -17.61 31.54 -7.11
C GLN A 125 -18.21 31.78 -5.71
N SER A 126 -18.51 30.71 -4.98
CA SER A 126 -18.99 30.78 -3.59
C SER A 126 -18.00 31.50 -2.68
N LEU A 127 -16.70 31.19 -2.80
CA LEU A 127 -15.64 31.86 -2.02
C LEU A 127 -15.54 33.36 -2.33
N ILE A 128 -15.73 33.77 -3.61
CA ILE A 128 -15.75 35.19 -4.00
C ILE A 128 -16.97 35.89 -3.41
N GLU A 129 -18.17 35.29 -3.52
CA GLU A 129 -19.40 35.86 -3.00
C GLU A 129 -19.38 36.05 -1.49
N GLN A 130 -18.66 35.18 -0.78
CA GLN A 130 -18.49 35.25 0.66
C GLN A 130 -17.29 36.14 1.08
N GLY A 131 -16.53 36.70 0.12
CA GLY A 131 -15.42 37.61 0.39
C GLY A 131 -14.09 36.93 0.75
N HIS A 132 -13.99 35.62 0.55
CA HIS A 132 -12.79 34.82 0.83
C HIS A 132 -11.86 34.65 -0.39
N ALA A 133 -12.32 35.03 -1.57
CA ALA A 133 -11.51 35.03 -2.79
C ALA A 133 -11.72 36.29 -3.60
N TYR A 134 -10.82 36.58 -4.53
CA TYR A 134 -10.90 37.74 -5.41
C TYR A 134 -10.25 37.47 -6.79
N ALA A 135 -10.88 38.00 -7.83
CA ALA A 135 -10.31 38.01 -9.17
C ALA A 135 -9.42 39.23 -9.39
N VAL A 136 -8.40 39.08 -10.21
CA VAL A 136 -7.47 40.15 -10.61
C VAL A 136 -7.55 40.39 -12.11
N PRO A 137 -7.01 41.56 -12.64
CA PRO A 137 -7.13 41.94 -14.04
C PRO A 137 -6.53 40.95 -15.03
N SER A 138 -5.55 40.13 -14.64
CA SER A 138 -4.98 39.07 -15.48
C SER A 138 -5.96 37.93 -15.77
N GLY A 139 -7.04 37.77 -14.96
CA GLY A 139 -7.97 36.66 -15.01
C GLY A 139 -7.66 35.57 -13.97
N ASP A 140 -6.60 35.73 -13.20
CA ASP A 140 -6.32 34.85 -12.05
C ASP A 140 -7.34 35.09 -10.92
N VAL A 141 -7.61 34.06 -10.14
CA VAL A 141 -8.39 34.18 -8.91
C VAL A 141 -7.60 33.63 -7.74
N TYR A 142 -7.49 34.43 -6.68
CA TYR A 142 -6.75 34.09 -5.49
C TYR A 142 -7.66 33.91 -4.28
N PHE A 143 -7.35 32.94 -3.43
CA PHE A 143 -7.89 32.82 -2.08
C PHE A 143 -7.20 33.86 -1.18
N SER A 144 -7.98 34.60 -0.40
CA SER A 144 -7.48 35.55 0.58
C SER A 144 -7.20 34.86 1.90
N VAL A 145 -5.96 34.44 2.13
CA VAL A 145 -5.57 33.63 3.27
C VAL A 145 -5.93 34.31 4.61
N ARG A 146 -5.77 35.63 4.71
CA ARG A 146 -6.10 36.37 5.94
C ARG A 146 -7.60 36.51 6.20
N SER A 147 -8.44 36.11 5.27
CA SER A 147 -9.90 36.08 5.50
C SER A 147 -10.36 34.84 6.27
N ASP A 148 -9.51 33.79 6.33
CA ASP A 148 -9.72 32.65 7.19
C ASP A 148 -8.96 32.82 8.53
N HIS A 149 -9.70 33.08 9.60
CA HIS A 149 -9.11 33.23 10.93
C HIS A 149 -8.56 31.92 11.52
N GLY A 150 -8.91 30.79 10.91
CA GLY A 150 -8.42 29.45 11.28
C GLY A 150 -7.19 28.99 10.48
N TYR A 151 -6.70 29.78 9.53
CA TYR A 151 -5.57 29.38 8.71
C TYR A 151 -4.32 29.08 9.53
N GLY A 152 -3.70 27.95 9.27
CA GLY A 152 -2.54 27.47 10.03
C GLY A 152 -2.89 26.44 11.11
N VAL A 153 -4.18 26.16 11.33
CA VAL A 153 -4.62 25.22 12.37
C VAL A 153 -4.15 23.78 12.11
N LEU A 154 -4.08 23.36 10.86
CA LEU A 154 -3.63 22.01 10.50
C LEU A 154 -2.11 21.88 10.57
N SER A 155 -1.38 22.86 10.04
CA SER A 155 0.07 22.83 9.96
C SER A 155 0.78 23.31 11.22
N GLY A 156 0.06 23.93 12.14
CA GLY A 156 0.62 24.61 13.31
C GLY A 156 1.46 25.85 12.94
N ARG A 157 1.27 26.42 11.74
CA ARG A 157 2.05 27.54 11.24
C ARG A 157 1.32 28.86 11.47
N ASP A 158 2.06 29.82 11.97
CA ASP A 158 1.63 31.21 12.08
C ASP A 158 2.08 31.97 10.81
N LEU A 159 1.12 32.56 10.08
CA LEU A 159 1.39 33.35 8.88
C LEU A 159 2.38 34.49 9.12
N ASP A 160 2.31 35.14 10.29
CA ASP A 160 3.17 36.28 10.61
C ASP A 160 4.63 35.87 10.87
N GLN A 161 4.87 34.58 11.17
CA GLN A 161 6.20 34.00 11.35
C GLN A 161 6.76 33.42 10.04
N LEU A 162 5.94 33.21 9.03
CA LEU A 162 6.39 32.76 7.72
C LEU A 162 7.04 33.93 6.99
N ARG A 163 8.29 33.75 6.53
CA ARG A 163 8.97 34.79 5.72
C ARG A 163 8.39 34.74 4.31
N ALA A 164 7.93 35.91 3.83
CA ALA A 164 7.53 36.08 2.45
C ALA A 164 8.70 35.70 1.53
N GLY A 165 8.48 34.77 0.58
CA GLY A 165 9.49 34.31 -0.37
C GLY A 165 10.05 32.89 -0.12
N GLU A 166 9.85 32.31 1.03
CA GLU A 166 10.21 30.90 1.28
C GLU A 166 9.15 29.93 0.74
N ARG A 167 9.04 29.73 -0.55
CA ARG A 167 8.07 28.89 -1.30
C ARG A 167 6.80 29.58 -1.78
N VAL A 168 6.76 30.92 -1.82
CA VAL A 168 5.62 31.67 -2.33
C VAL A 168 6.08 32.48 -3.52
N GLU A 169 5.42 32.27 -4.67
CA GLU A 169 5.63 33.12 -5.86
C GLU A 169 5.19 34.55 -5.54
N VAL A 170 6.12 35.46 -5.57
CA VAL A 170 5.82 36.89 -5.39
C VAL A 170 5.16 37.39 -6.67
N ASN A 171 3.89 37.72 -6.58
CA ASN A 171 3.11 38.32 -7.67
C ASN A 171 2.49 39.62 -7.17
N ASP A 172 2.75 40.71 -7.90
CA ASP A 172 2.29 42.08 -7.55
C ASP A 172 0.74 42.21 -7.57
N GLU A 173 0.03 41.29 -8.20
CA GLU A 173 -1.43 41.27 -8.22
C GLU A 173 -2.05 40.65 -6.94
N LYS A 174 -1.27 39.91 -6.13
CA LYS A 174 -1.74 39.36 -4.85
C LYS A 174 -1.87 40.45 -3.79
N ARG A 175 -2.97 40.37 -3.01
CA ARG A 175 -3.19 41.28 -1.87
C ARG A 175 -2.29 40.95 -0.68
N ASP A 176 -2.02 39.63 -0.49
CA ASP A 176 -1.06 39.12 0.49
C ASP A 176 -0.14 38.10 -0.20
N PRO A 177 1.17 38.07 0.08
CA PRO A 177 2.09 37.09 -0.50
C PRO A 177 1.68 35.62 -0.31
N PHE A 178 0.94 35.31 0.74
CA PHE A 178 0.46 33.96 1.05
C PHE A 178 -0.81 33.58 0.32
N ASP A 179 -1.51 34.54 -0.33
CA ASP A 179 -2.68 34.23 -1.13
C ASP A 179 -2.32 33.23 -2.22
N PHE A 180 -3.12 32.21 -2.41
CA PHE A 180 -2.84 31.15 -3.36
C PHE A 180 -3.88 31.10 -4.49
N ALA A 181 -3.43 30.67 -5.68
CA ALA A 181 -4.28 30.62 -6.84
C ALA A 181 -5.35 29.53 -6.73
N LEU A 182 -6.60 29.91 -6.92
CA LEU A 182 -7.74 29.04 -7.11
C LEU A 182 -8.01 28.76 -8.57
N TRP A 183 -7.79 29.78 -9.42
CA TRP A 183 -7.90 29.74 -10.87
C TRP A 183 -6.74 30.50 -11.48
N LYS A 184 -6.13 29.95 -12.52
CA LYS A 184 -5.02 30.57 -13.25
C LYS A 184 -5.47 30.88 -14.67
N ALA A 185 -5.30 32.11 -15.10
CA ALA A 185 -5.52 32.51 -16.49
C ALA A 185 -4.61 31.69 -17.42
N ALA A 186 -5.18 31.16 -18.51
CA ALA A 186 -4.46 30.35 -19.45
C ALA A 186 -3.46 31.17 -20.28
N LYS A 187 -2.26 30.63 -20.45
CA LYS A 187 -1.30 31.13 -21.41
C LYS A 187 -1.51 30.49 -22.77
N PRO A 188 -1.04 31.15 -23.87
CA PRO A 188 -1.17 30.55 -25.20
C PRO A 188 -0.59 29.15 -25.29
N GLY A 189 -1.41 28.19 -25.73
CA GLY A 189 -1.01 26.78 -25.86
C GLY A 189 -1.20 25.91 -24.62
N GLU A 190 -1.60 26.47 -23.48
CA GLU A 190 -1.99 25.69 -22.30
C GLU A 190 -3.42 25.14 -22.42
N PRO A 191 -3.74 24.01 -21.77
CA PRO A 191 -5.11 23.59 -21.58
C PRO A 191 -5.92 24.67 -20.87
N SER A 192 -7.15 24.93 -21.33
CA SER A 192 -8.01 25.95 -20.72
C SER A 192 -9.46 25.58 -20.77
N TRP A 193 -10.22 26.16 -19.85
CA TRP A 193 -11.67 26.07 -19.74
C TRP A 193 -12.26 27.46 -19.55
N PRO A 194 -13.47 27.70 -20.10
CA PRO A 194 -14.16 28.96 -19.91
C PRO A 194 -14.58 29.16 -18.46
N SER A 195 -14.41 30.37 -17.95
CA SER A 195 -14.87 30.78 -16.63
C SER A 195 -15.45 32.19 -16.65
N LEU A 196 -15.98 32.66 -15.53
CA LEU A 196 -16.44 34.04 -15.36
C LEU A 196 -15.29 35.07 -15.42
N TRP A 197 -14.04 34.61 -15.25
CA TRP A 197 -12.83 35.43 -15.21
C TRP A 197 -12.00 35.33 -16.50
N GLY A 198 -12.49 34.55 -17.47
CA GLY A 198 -11.82 34.27 -18.74
C GLY A 198 -11.38 32.82 -18.87
N GLU A 199 -10.67 32.53 -19.97
CA GLU A 199 -10.09 31.22 -20.22
C GLU A 199 -8.97 30.95 -19.20
N GLY A 200 -9.03 29.78 -18.53
CA GLY A 200 -8.06 29.45 -17.50
C GLY A 200 -8.09 27.99 -17.09
N ARG A 201 -7.40 27.65 -16.03
CA ARG A 201 -7.30 26.32 -15.46
C ARG A 201 -7.29 26.35 -13.93
N PRO A 202 -7.63 25.25 -13.26
CA PRO A 202 -7.66 25.23 -11.80
C PRO A 202 -6.29 25.46 -11.17
N GLY A 203 -6.30 26.10 -10.02
CA GLY A 203 -5.16 26.07 -9.10
C GLY A 203 -5.13 24.73 -8.37
N TRP A 204 -3.95 24.19 -8.16
CA TRP A 204 -3.73 22.86 -7.56
C TRP A 204 -4.49 22.61 -6.26
N HIS A 205 -4.69 23.66 -5.45
CA HIS A 205 -5.35 23.52 -4.13
C HIS A 205 -6.87 23.48 -4.20
N SER A 206 -7.49 23.85 -5.32
CA SER A 206 -8.95 23.82 -5.48
C SER A 206 -9.49 22.46 -5.91
N GLU A 207 -8.63 21.59 -6.45
CA GLU A 207 -9.02 20.31 -7.03
C GLU A 207 -9.60 19.36 -6.00
N CYS A 208 -8.78 18.92 -5.06
CA CYS A 208 -9.17 17.91 -4.06
C CYS A 208 -10.31 18.39 -3.18
N CYS A 209 -10.28 19.68 -2.77
CA CYS A 209 -11.34 20.27 -1.96
C CYS A 209 -12.71 20.16 -2.66
N ALA A 210 -12.80 20.54 -3.93
CA ALA A 210 -14.04 20.45 -4.71
C ALA A 210 -14.47 18.99 -4.96
N MET A 211 -13.51 18.08 -5.25
CA MET A 211 -13.79 16.66 -5.46
C MET A 211 -14.29 15.97 -4.21
N ILE A 212 -13.69 16.26 -3.04
CA ILE A 212 -14.14 15.73 -1.74
C ILE A 212 -15.58 16.11 -1.51
N HIS A 213 -15.88 17.41 -1.63
CA HIS A 213 -17.25 17.89 -1.40
C HIS A 213 -18.26 17.25 -2.34
N ARG A 214 -17.93 17.13 -3.64
CA ARG A 214 -18.81 16.56 -4.66
C ARG A 214 -19.12 15.09 -4.44
N TYR A 215 -18.12 14.29 -4.10
CA TYR A 215 -18.24 12.82 -4.07
C TYR A 215 -18.49 12.23 -2.71
N LEU A 216 -17.96 12.86 -1.66
CA LEU A 216 -18.02 12.34 -0.29
C LEU A 216 -18.81 13.23 0.67
N GLY A 217 -19.10 14.49 0.25
CA GLY A 217 -19.64 15.50 1.15
C GLY A 217 -18.56 16.08 2.08
N THR A 218 -18.95 17.03 2.93
CA THR A 218 -18.06 17.74 3.86
C THR A 218 -18.75 17.87 5.21
N PRO A 219 -18.12 17.50 6.34
CA PRO A 219 -16.80 16.88 6.44
C PRO A 219 -16.76 15.41 6.04
N ILE A 220 -15.54 14.89 5.76
CA ILE A 220 -15.26 13.46 5.66
C ILE A 220 -14.61 12.94 6.95
N ASP A 221 -14.53 11.62 7.11
CA ASP A 221 -13.89 11.03 8.29
C ASP A 221 -12.38 11.21 8.23
N ILE A 222 -11.71 10.72 7.18
CA ILE A 222 -10.26 10.69 7.05
C ILE A 222 -9.81 11.38 5.77
N HIS A 223 -8.91 12.36 5.90
CA HIS A 223 -8.14 12.90 4.77
C HIS A 223 -6.66 12.61 4.95
N GLY A 224 -6.03 12.08 3.91
CA GLY A 224 -4.66 11.59 3.98
C GLY A 224 -3.74 11.98 2.85
N GLY A 225 -2.43 11.90 3.13
CA GLY A 225 -1.37 12.16 2.14
C GLY A 225 0.04 12.03 2.71
N GLY A 226 1.04 12.46 1.94
CA GLY A 226 2.41 12.60 2.42
C GLY A 226 2.57 13.78 3.40
N SER A 227 3.56 13.72 4.28
CA SER A 227 3.83 14.82 5.24
C SER A 227 4.21 16.13 4.57
N ASP A 228 4.64 16.10 3.32
CA ASP A 228 4.93 17.27 2.49
C ASP A 228 3.66 17.99 2.04
N LEU A 229 2.50 17.32 2.05
CA LEU A 229 1.21 17.92 1.70
C LEU A 229 0.56 18.68 2.87
N VAL A 230 0.98 18.46 4.12
CA VAL A 230 0.42 19.17 5.28
C VAL A 230 0.37 20.67 5.03
N PHE A 231 1.48 21.22 4.51
CA PHE A 231 1.60 22.62 4.12
C PHE A 231 2.39 22.76 2.81
N PRO A 232 1.87 23.53 1.83
CA PRO A 232 0.65 24.34 1.92
C PRO A 232 -0.65 23.62 1.52
N HIS A 233 -0.60 22.42 0.89
CA HIS A 233 -1.72 21.84 0.14
C HIS A 233 -2.96 21.58 1.00
N HIS A 234 -2.83 20.74 2.04
CA HIS A 234 -3.96 20.36 2.89
C HIS A 234 -4.45 21.52 3.78
N GLU A 235 -3.53 22.41 4.20
CA GLU A 235 -3.93 23.64 4.89
C GLU A 235 -4.82 24.50 3.99
N ASN A 236 -4.42 24.67 2.72
CA ASN A 236 -5.19 25.44 1.74
C ASN A 236 -6.53 24.79 1.40
N GLU A 237 -6.60 23.46 1.35
CA GLU A 237 -7.86 22.74 1.16
C GLU A 237 -8.81 22.94 2.33
N ASN A 238 -8.30 22.80 3.58
CA ASN A 238 -9.11 22.98 4.77
C ASN A 238 -9.64 24.41 4.89
N ALA A 239 -8.81 25.41 4.56
CA ALA A 239 -9.23 26.82 4.54
C ALA A 239 -10.35 27.08 3.53
N GLN A 240 -10.24 26.49 2.32
CA GLN A 240 -11.30 26.59 1.30
C GLN A 240 -12.62 25.98 1.80
N ALA A 241 -12.56 24.77 2.39
CA ALA A 241 -13.77 24.12 2.91
C ALA A 241 -14.41 24.90 4.06
N SER A 242 -13.59 25.37 5.01
CA SER A 242 -14.06 26.19 6.13
C SER A 242 -14.77 27.45 5.67
N CYS A 243 -14.25 28.11 4.66
CA CYS A 243 -14.83 29.33 4.11
C CYS A 243 -16.00 29.08 3.16
N ALA A 244 -15.96 28.05 2.31
CA ALA A 244 -17.00 27.79 1.31
C ALA A 244 -18.26 27.16 1.95
N TRP A 245 -18.07 26.24 2.93
CA TRP A 245 -19.15 25.42 3.47
C TRP A 245 -19.30 25.52 4.99
N HIS A 246 -18.53 26.37 5.66
CA HIS A 246 -18.55 26.59 7.11
C HIS A 246 -18.36 25.29 7.92
N ALA A 247 -17.55 24.38 7.38
CA ALA A 247 -17.24 23.09 7.98
C ALA A 247 -15.76 22.72 7.73
N PRO A 248 -15.10 21.97 8.62
CA PRO A 248 -13.77 21.43 8.32
C PRO A 248 -13.88 20.45 7.14
N LEU A 249 -12.81 20.31 6.37
CA LEU A 249 -12.81 19.36 5.24
C LEU A 249 -12.86 17.91 5.73
N ALA A 250 -12.11 17.61 6.81
CA ALA A 250 -12.05 16.28 7.42
C ALA A 250 -11.96 16.34 8.94
N ASN A 251 -12.44 15.29 9.62
CA ASN A 251 -12.33 15.15 11.08
C ASN A 251 -10.93 14.66 11.49
N TYR A 252 -10.34 13.74 10.71
CA TYR A 252 -9.01 13.17 10.99
C TYR A 252 -8.09 13.42 9.80
N TRP A 253 -6.98 14.10 10.07
CA TRP A 253 -5.91 14.35 9.11
C TRP A 253 -4.75 13.41 9.37
N MET A 254 -4.40 12.60 8.39
CA MET A 254 -3.38 11.58 8.53
C MET A 254 -2.26 11.76 7.51
N HIS A 255 -1.00 11.74 7.97
CA HIS A 255 0.14 11.97 7.09
C HIS A 255 1.23 10.93 7.29
N THR A 256 1.77 10.46 6.16
CA THR A 256 2.86 9.48 6.16
C THR A 256 4.22 10.19 6.30
N GLY A 257 5.12 9.56 7.04
CA GLY A 257 6.49 10.03 7.17
C GLY A 257 7.26 9.92 5.85
N MET A 258 8.33 10.70 5.70
CA MET A 258 9.15 10.72 4.49
C MET A 258 9.93 9.41 4.32
N LEU A 259 10.20 9.03 3.07
CA LEU A 259 11.13 7.96 2.74
C LEU A 259 12.50 8.57 2.45
N ARG A 260 13.54 7.98 3.04
CA ARG A 260 14.95 8.25 2.78
C ARG A 260 15.58 7.04 2.08
N VAL A 261 16.66 7.25 1.37
CA VAL A 261 17.45 6.20 0.75
C VAL A 261 18.86 6.30 1.29
N ASP A 262 19.32 5.24 1.96
CA ASP A 262 20.63 5.18 2.63
C ASP A 262 20.87 6.39 3.57
N GLY A 263 19.84 6.73 4.36
CA GLY A 263 19.87 7.84 5.33
C GLY A 263 19.67 9.24 4.75
N GLU A 264 19.68 9.40 3.43
CA GLU A 264 19.58 10.69 2.75
C GLU A 264 18.20 10.91 2.13
N LYS A 265 17.84 12.21 1.95
CA LYS A 265 16.63 12.57 1.20
C LYS A 265 16.77 12.13 -0.25
N MET A 266 15.76 11.43 -0.76
CA MET A 266 15.70 11.00 -2.16
C MET A 266 15.67 12.21 -3.11
N SER A 267 16.57 12.26 -4.07
CA SER A 267 16.60 13.28 -5.13
C SER A 267 17.23 12.77 -6.42
N LYS A 268 16.77 13.27 -7.58
CA LYS A 268 17.34 12.92 -8.90
C LYS A 268 18.81 13.36 -9.01
N SER A 269 19.19 14.47 -8.38
CA SER A 269 20.56 15.01 -8.41
C SER A 269 21.57 14.16 -7.63
N LEU A 270 21.12 13.44 -6.63
CA LEU A 270 21.97 12.52 -5.83
C LEU A 270 22.06 11.11 -6.43
N GLY A 271 21.30 10.81 -7.49
CA GLY A 271 21.28 9.48 -8.10
C GLY A 271 20.64 8.39 -7.22
N ASN A 272 19.99 8.79 -6.12
CA ASN A 272 19.30 7.91 -5.18
C ASN A 272 17.77 7.92 -5.35
N PHE A 273 17.30 8.26 -6.55
CA PHE A 273 15.89 8.34 -6.91
C PHE A 273 15.47 7.05 -7.61
N TYR A 274 14.55 6.30 -7.00
CA TYR A 274 14.05 5.04 -7.54
C TYR A 274 12.54 5.14 -7.78
N THR A 275 12.12 4.75 -8.98
CA THR A 275 10.69 4.61 -9.30
C THR A 275 10.16 3.29 -8.71
N LEU A 276 8.85 3.26 -8.43
CA LEU A 276 8.21 2.02 -8.00
C LEU A 276 8.35 0.92 -9.05
N LYS A 277 8.25 1.30 -10.34
CA LYS A 277 8.43 0.37 -11.46
C LYS A 277 9.78 -0.34 -11.41
N GLU A 278 10.88 0.41 -11.28
CA GLU A 278 12.24 -0.17 -11.22
C GLU A 278 12.43 -1.15 -10.06
N VAL A 279 11.79 -0.88 -8.93
CA VAL A 279 11.86 -1.76 -7.77
C VAL A 279 11.01 -3.02 -7.99
N LEU A 280 9.78 -2.88 -8.51
CA LEU A 280 8.89 -4.02 -8.79
C LEU A 280 9.33 -4.87 -9.99
N ASP A 281 10.19 -4.36 -10.87
CA ASP A 281 10.79 -5.15 -11.93
C ASP A 281 11.88 -6.12 -11.42
N LYS A 282 12.38 -5.88 -10.19
CA LYS A 282 13.47 -6.67 -9.58
C LYS A 282 13.05 -7.48 -8.34
N TYR A 283 12.02 -7.02 -7.63
CA TYR A 283 11.64 -7.59 -6.34
C TYR A 283 10.13 -7.86 -6.28
N PRO A 284 9.70 -8.93 -5.59
CA PRO A 284 8.29 -9.22 -5.36
C PRO A 284 7.60 -8.08 -4.63
N ALA A 285 6.40 -7.71 -5.06
CA ALA A 285 5.60 -6.65 -4.45
C ALA A 285 5.40 -6.87 -2.94
N ASP A 286 5.09 -8.10 -2.52
CA ASP A 286 4.90 -8.44 -1.11
C ASP A 286 6.16 -8.22 -0.26
N ALA A 287 7.37 -8.40 -0.81
CA ALA A 287 8.60 -8.10 -0.10
C ALA A 287 8.80 -6.59 0.09
N VAL A 288 8.47 -5.79 -0.95
CA VAL A 288 8.50 -4.32 -0.86
C VAL A 288 7.46 -3.82 0.15
N ARG A 289 6.23 -4.37 0.12
CA ARG A 289 5.20 -4.07 1.12
C ARG A 289 5.68 -4.41 2.53
N LEU A 290 6.18 -5.62 2.73
CA LEU A 290 6.67 -6.09 4.03
C LEU A 290 7.79 -5.19 4.58
N LEU A 291 8.75 -4.77 3.75
CA LEU A 291 9.79 -3.83 4.14
C LEU A 291 9.20 -2.51 4.63
N MET A 292 8.28 -1.93 3.86
CA MET A 292 7.68 -0.63 4.20
C MET A 292 6.84 -0.69 5.48
N LEU A 293 6.17 -1.82 5.73
CA LEU A 293 5.30 -2.02 6.89
C LEU A 293 6.05 -2.36 8.19
N GLN A 294 7.35 -2.67 8.12
CA GLN A 294 8.21 -2.80 9.32
C GLN A 294 8.43 -1.47 10.04
N THR A 295 8.07 -0.36 9.43
CA THR A 295 8.18 0.97 10.02
C THR A 295 6.79 1.61 10.08
N HIS A 296 6.44 2.16 11.26
CA HIS A 296 5.17 2.85 11.45
C HIS A 296 4.95 3.92 10.37
N TYR A 297 3.73 4.05 9.84
CA TYR A 297 3.44 4.92 8.68
C TYR A 297 3.88 6.38 8.88
N ARG A 298 3.79 6.92 10.09
CA ARG A 298 4.20 8.30 10.43
C ARG A 298 5.71 8.48 10.63
N ALA A 299 6.44 7.41 10.91
CA ALA A 299 7.88 7.51 11.12
C ALA A 299 8.63 7.60 9.79
N PRO A 300 9.76 8.31 9.71
CA PRO A 300 10.61 8.23 8.52
C PRO A 300 11.07 6.80 8.26
N LEU A 301 11.00 6.37 6.99
CA LEU A 301 11.51 5.07 6.56
C LEU A 301 12.85 5.25 5.86
N ASP A 302 13.83 4.51 6.28
CA ASP A 302 15.09 4.38 5.56
C ASP A 302 15.07 3.13 4.68
N PHE A 303 15.10 3.33 3.37
CA PHE A 303 15.08 2.29 2.34
C PHE A 303 16.51 1.97 1.90
N SER A 304 16.83 0.67 1.81
CA SER A 304 18.01 0.18 1.10
C SER A 304 17.71 -1.15 0.43
N PHE A 305 18.45 -1.45 -0.65
CA PHE A 305 18.30 -2.75 -1.33
C PHE A 305 18.75 -3.91 -0.46
N GLU A 306 19.78 -3.75 0.39
CA GLU A 306 20.21 -4.77 1.35
C GLU A 306 19.07 -5.17 2.30
N ARG A 307 18.34 -4.20 2.84
CA ARG A 307 17.18 -4.47 3.69
C ARG A 307 16.06 -5.16 2.92
N LEU A 308 15.84 -4.77 1.66
CA LEU A 308 14.83 -5.39 0.81
C LEU A 308 15.15 -6.84 0.50
N GLU A 309 16.42 -7.18 0.21
CA GLU A 309 16.89 -8.56 0.02
C GLU A 309 16.66 -9.41 1.29
N GLY A 310 17.00 -8.86 2.47
CA GLY A 310 16.69 -9.52 3.74
C GLY A 310 15.19 -9.77 3.95
N THR A 311 14.36 -8.87 3.44
CA THR A 311 12.90 -8.99 3.53
C THR A 311 12.34 -10.06 2.60
N VAL A 312 12.93 -10.26 1.42
CA VAL A 312 12.58 -11.38 0.51
C VAL A 312 12.75 -12.71 1.25
N GLY A 313 13.89 -12.92 1.91
CA GLY A 313 14.11 -14.14 2.70
C GLY A 313 13.14 -14.30 3.87
N THR A 314 12.67 -13.20 4.45
CA THR A 314 11.65 -13.23 5.52
C THR A 314 10.29 -13.63 4.97
N LEU A 315 9.88 -13.07 3.84
CA LEU A 315 8.63 -13.42 3.14
C LEU A 315 8.62 -14.92 2.78
N GLU A 316 9.72 -15.44 2.23
CA GLU A 316 9.85 -16.86 1.88
C GLU A 316 9.72 -17.78 3.11
N ARG A 317 10.26 -17.39 4.26
CA ARG A 317 10.05 -18.15 5.51
C ARG A 317 8.61 -18.17 5.95
N MET A 318 7.87 -17.07 5.81
CA MET A 318 6.43 -17.02 6.11
C MET A 318 5.62 -17.91 5.17
N LYS A 319 5.85 -17.82 3.86
CA LYS A 319 5.22 -18.67 2.84
C LYS A 319 5.54 -20.15 3.08
N THR A 320 6.76 -20.47 3.40
CA THR A 320 7.19 -21.83 3.75
C THR A 320 6.45 -22.35 4.99
N CYS A 321 6.27 -21.54 6.02
CA CYS A 321 5.52 -21.93 7.22
C CYS A 321 4.06 -22.28 6.86
N VAL A 322 3.37 -21.44 6.10
CA VAL A 322 1.99 -21.72 5.66
C VAL A 322 1.92 -22.98 4.79
N ALA A 323 2.85 -23.16 3.87
CA ALA A 323 2.93 -24.37 3.04
C ALA A 323 3.13 -25.64 3.89
N ASN A 324 4.02 -25.58 4.90
CA ASN A 324 4.24 -26.70 5.83
C ASN A 324 3.01 -27.04 6.65
N LEU A 325 2.30 -26.03 7.16
CA LEU A 325 1.05 -26.21 7.91
C LEU A 325 -0.02 -26.86 7.04
N ARG A 326 -0.23 -26.39 5.82
CA ARG A 326 -1.20 -26.95 4.87
C ARG A 326 -0.84 -28.37 4.44
N TRP A 327 0.46 -28.64 4.26
CA TRP A 327 0.92 -29.98 3.97
C TRP A 327 0.71 -30.94 5.16
N ALA A 328 1.07 -30.50 6.38
CA ALA A 328 0.84 -31.26 7.60
C ALA A 328 -0.65 -31.55 7.83
N PHE A 329 -1.54 -30.62 7.50
CA PHE A 329 -2.99 -30.84 7.51
C PHE A 329 -3.42 -32.00 6.60
N LYS A 330 -2.85 -32.09 5.38
CA LYS A 330 -3.16 -33.21 4.46
C LYS A 330 -2.69 -34.56 4.97
N GLN A 331 -1.66 -34.60 5.84
CA GLN A 331 -1.12 -35.83 6.43
C GLN A 331 -1.73 -36.13 7.79
N SER A 332 -2.61 -35.28 8.33
CA SER A 332 -3.17 -35.42 9.66
C SER A 332 -4.13 -36.61 9.76
N SER A 333 -4.14 -37.26 10.92
CA SER A 333 -5.05 -38.39 11.20
C SER A 333 -6.38 -37.91 11.75
N ALA A 334 -7.48 -38.51 11.28
CA ALA A 334 -8.81 -38.28 11.85
C ALA A 334 -8.94 -38.80 13.31
N GLN A 335 -7.98 -39.62 13.79
CA GLN A 335 -7.97 -40.21 15.14
C GLN A 335 -6.96 -39.50 16.08
N HIS A 336 -6.49 -38.28 15.71
CA HIS A 336 -5.59 -37.54 16.57
C HIS A 336 -6.28 -37.12 17.88
N GLU A 337 -5.70 -37.49 19.00
CA GLU A 337 -6.10 -37.00 20.33
C GLU A 337 -5.38 -35.66 20.61
N LEU A 338 -6.13 -34.68 21.13
CA LEU A 338 -5.57 -33.37 21.47
C LEU A 338 -4.40 -33.50 22.47
N SER A 339 -3.28 -32.94 22.11
CA SER A 339 -2.05 -32.88 22.91
C SER A 339 -1.85 -31.52 23.55
N ASP A 340 -0.94 -31.42 24.50
CA ASP A 340 -0.53 -30.13 25.09
C ASP A 340 0.06 -29.19 24.01
N ALA A 341 0.75 -29.73 23.01
CA ALA A 341 1.27 -28.96 21.88
C ALA A 341 0.15 -28.34 21.05
N ASP A 342 -0.96 -29.08 20.80
CA ASP A 342 -2.14 -28.55 20.10
C ASP A 342 -2.79 -27.38 20.86
N CYS A 343 -2.88 -27.51 22.19
CA CYS A 343 -3.40 -26.45 23.05
C CYS A 343 -2.49 -25.21 23.01
N THR A 344 -1.17 -25.40 23.08
CA THR A 344 -0.18 -24.32 22.99
C THR A 344 -0.26 -23.57 21.65
N LEU A 345 -0.40 -24.30 20.52
CA LEU A 345 -0.57 -23.67 19.22
C LEU A 345 -1.90 -22.90 19.14
N ALA A 346 -2.98 -23.46 19.69
CA ALA A 346 -4.28 -22.78 19.71
C ALA A 346 -4.24 -21.47 20.54
N GLU A 347 -3.52 -21.46 21.66
CA GLU A 347 -3.30 -20.26 22.45
C GLU A 347 -2.45 -19.22 21.68
N ALA A 348 -1.41 -19.68 20.97
CA ALA A 348 -0.58 -18.80 20.15
C ALA A 348 -1.37 -18.15 19.01
N ILE A 349 -2.32 -18.86 18.37
CA ILE A 349 -3.21 -18.33 17.35
C ILE A 349 -4.08 -17.21 17.92
N ASN A 350 -4.75 -17.46 19.06
CA ASN A 350 -5.62 -16.47 19.69
C ASN A 350 -4.82 -15.24 20.17
N THR A 351 -3.62 -15.46 20.70
CA THR A 351 -2.71 -14.40 21.12
C THR A 351 -2.30 -13.54 19.93
N ALA A 352 -1.90 -14.17 18.80
CA ALA A 352 -1.48 -13.44 17.61
C ALA A 352 -2.60 -12.55 17.05
N GLN A 353 -3.85 -13.03 17.03
CA GLN A 353 -5.00 -12.25 16.60
C GLN A 353 -5.23 -11.06 17.52
N SER A 354 -5.29 -11.28 18.84
CA SER A 354 -5.56 -10.22 19.81
C SER A 354 -4.45 -9.16 19.84
N GLU A 355 -3.18 -9.57 19.75
CA GLU A 355 -2.05 -8.65 19.69
C GLU A 355 -2.02 -7.88 18.36
N PHE A 356 -2.30 -8.54 17.22
CA PHE A 356 -2.43 -7.88 15.92
C PHE A 356 -3.50 -6.79 15.98
N ASP A 357 -4.69 -7.11 16.47
CA ASP A 357 -5.78 -6.16 16.60
C ASP A 357 -5.41 -5.00 17.56
N ALA A 358 -4.79 -5.30 18.70
CA ALA A 358 -4.36 -4.28 19.65
C ALA A 358 -3.33 -3.31 19.04
N GLN A 359 -2.37 -3.83 18.26
CA GLN A 359 -1.37 -3.00 17.60
C GLN A 359 -1.98 -2.15 16.46
N MET A 360 -2.84 -2.75 15.66
CA MET A 360 -3.50 -2.00 14.58
C MET A 360 -4.52 -1.00 15.11
N ASP A 361 -5.20 -1.29 16.21
CA ASP A 361 -6.10 -0.36 16.91
C ASP A 361 -5.36 0.82 17.57
N ASP A 362 -4.04 0.74 17.73
CA ASP A 362 -3.19 1.82 18.23
C ASP A 362 -2.48 2.56 17.10
N ASP A 363 -3.24 3.33 16.33
CA ASP A 363 -2.73 4.19 15.25
C ASP A 363 -2.10 3.39 14.09
N PHE A 364 -2.71 2.26 13.75
CA PHE A 364 -2.30 1.39 12.65
C PHE A 364 -0.81 0.99 12.74
N ASN A 365 -0.38 0.54 13.92
CA ASN A 365 1.01 0.12 14.18
C ASN A 365 1.34 -1.20 13.49
N THR A 366 1.62 -1.14 12.20
CA THR A 366 1.96 -2.32 11.36
C THR A 366 3.22 -3.03 11.83
N ALA A 367 4.19 -2.31 12.40
CA ALA A 367 5.41 -2.93 12.94
C ALA A 367 5.10 -3.87 14.11
N GLY A 368 4.23 -3.43 15.04
CA GLY A 368 3.74 -4.27 16.14
C GLY A 368 2.87 -5.42 15.65
N ALA A 369 1.99 -5.18 14.68
CA ALA A 369 1.16 -6.20 14.05
C ALA A 369 2.00 -7.30 13.38
N LEU A 370 3.07 -6.93 12.66
CA LEU A 370 4.03 -7.88 12.07
C LEU A 370 4.75 -8.70 13.15
N ALA A 371 5.05 -8.12 14.31
CA ALA A 371 5.66 -8.88 15.43
C ALA A 371 4.72 -9.98 15.93
N ALA A 372 3.40 -9.74 16.03
CA ALA A 372 2.41 -10.75 16.38
C ALA A 372 2.36 -11.88 15.32
N ILE A 373 2.39 -11.53 14.04
CA ILE A 373 2.45 -12.51 12.93
C ILE A 373 3.72 -13.36 13.02
N PHE A 374 4.90 -12.76 13.25
CA PHE A 374 6.16 -13.49 13.38
C PHE A 374 6.20 -14.41 14.61
N ALA A 375 5.56 -14.01 15.70
CA ALA A 375 5.40 -14.86 16.88
C ALA A 375 4.58 -16.13 16.53
N LEU A 376 3.48 -16.00 15.78
CA LEU A 376 2.70 -17.13 15.32
C LEU A 376 3.47 -18.02 14.34
N VAL A 377 4.24 -17.46 13.40
CA VAL A 377 5.14 -18.23 12.52
C VAL A 377 6.13 -19.06 13.33
N THR A 378 6.70 -18.48 14.40
CA THR A 378 7.64 -19.18 15.29
C THR A 378 6.95 -20.30 16.05
N ALA A 379 5.77 -20.06 16.65
CA ALA A 379 4.99 -21.06 17.36
C ALA A 379 4.56 -22.22 16.44
N ALA A 380 4.13 -21.91 15.22
CA ALA A 380 3.74 -22.91 14.23
C ALA A 380 4.92 -23.81 13.81
N ASN A 381 6.09 -23.24 13.57
CA ASN A 381 7.29 -24.03 13.24
C ASN A 381 7.77 -24.87 14.41
N THR A 382 7.68 -24.36 15.65
CA THR A 382 8.01 -25.12 16.87
C THR A 382 7.07 -26.31 17.03
N TYR A 383 5.76 -26.07 16.86
CA TYR A 383 4.75 -27.13 16.90
C TYR A 383 5.06 -28.24 15.88
N LEU A 384 5.29 -27.89 14.61
CA LEU A 384 5.59 -28.87 13.55
C LEU A 384 6.87 -29.68 13.84
N ALA A 385 7.87 -29.05 14.45
CA ALA A 385 9.12 -29.73 14.85
C ALA A 385 8.89 -30.70 16.02
N GLU A 386 8.01 -30.36 16.97
CA GLU A 386 7.73 -31.18 18.17
C GLU A 386 6.85 -32.38 17.83
N VAL A 387 5.76 -32.19 17.10
CA VAL A 387 4.77 -33.25 16.84
C VAL A 387 5.15 -34.19 15.68
N GLY A 388 6.04 -33.74 14.79
CA GLY A 388 6.48 -34.52 13.64
C GLY A 388 5.31 -34.95 12.73
N GLN A 389 5.07 -36.26 12.61
CA GLN A 389 3.93 -36.81 11.82
C GLN A 389 2.61 -36.92 12.60
N ASN A 390 2.65 -36.76 13.93
CA ASN A 390 1.45 -36.87 14.77
C ASN A 390 0.74 -35.50 14.88
N VAL A 391 0.24 -34.99 13.78
CA VAL A 391 -0.30 -33.65 13.64
C VAL A 391 -1.81 -33.63 13.87
N GLY A 392 -2.26 -32.66 14.67
CA GLY A 392 -3.68 -32.33 14.81
C GLY A 392 -4.19 -31.53 13.60
N ALA A 393 -5.22 -32.01 12.92
CA ALA A 393 -5.79 -31.36 11.73
C ALA A 393 -6.26 -29.93 12.01
N SER A 394 -7.03 -29.76 13.11
CA SER A 394 -7.66 -28.48 13.42
C SER A 394 -6.65 -27.36 13.74
N PRO A 395 -5.66 -27.54 14.63
CA PRO A 395 -4.74 -26.44 14.98
C PRO A 395 -3.86 -26.00 13.81
N VAL A 396 -3.38 -26.93 12.95
CA VAL A 396 -2.52 -26.54 11.82
C VAL A 396 -3.28 -25.78 10.74
N LEU A 397 -4.52 -26.20 10.44
CA LEU A 397 -5.35 -25.47 9.48
C LEU A 397 -5.67 -24.06 10.00
N ARG A 398 -6.10 -23.96 11.26
CA ARG A 398 -6.36 -22.65 11.89
C ARG A 398 -5.13 -21.73 11.91
N ALA A 399 -3.94 -22.27 12.17
CA ALA A 399 -2.70 -21.49 12.15
C ALA A 399 -2.39 -20.98 10.73
N ALA A 400 -2.54 -21.83 9.70
CA ALA A 400 -2.33 -21.42 8.32
C ALA A 400 -3.34 -20.34 7.88
N ASP A 401 -4.63 -20.54 8.21
CA ASP A 401 -5.69 -19.60 7.85
C ASP A 401 -5.49 -18.25 8.58
N MET A 402 -5.16 -18.27 9.89
CA MET A 402 -4.87 -17.06 10.66
C MET A 402 -3.68 -16.28 10.09
N LEU A 403 -2.59 -16.96 9.73
CA LEU A 403 -1.44 -16.30 9.08
C LEU A 403 -1.86 -15.62 7.77
N CYS A 404 -2.66 -16.28 6.93
CA CYS A 404 -3.16 -15.71 5.68
C CYS A 404 -4.14 -14.55 5.93
N GLU A 405 -5.00 -14.65 6.94
CA GLU A 405 -5.96 -13.60 7.31
C GLU A 405 -5.24 -12.33 7.77
N LEU A 406 -4.34 -12.45 8.75
CA LEU A 406 -3.62 -11.30 9.31
C LEU A 406 -2.71 -10.64 8.27
N THR A 407 -2.00 -11.43 7.45
CA THR A 407 -1.18 -10.87 6.37
C THR A 407 -2.02 -10.28 5.24
N GLY A 408 -3.18 -10.87 4.94
CA GLY A 408 -4.16 -10.36 3.97
C GLY A 408 -4.71 -9.00 4.38
N ALA A 409 -4.94 -8.75 5.67
CA ALA A 409 -5.31 -7.44 6.21
C ALA A 409 -4.20 -6.38 6.00
N LEU A 410 -2.95 -6.81 5.83
CA LEU A 410 -1.82 -5.96 5.44
C LEU A 410 -1.57 -5.96 3.91
N GLY A 411 -2.38 -6.67 3.13
CA GLY A 411 -2.25 -6.80 1.69
C GLY A 411 -1.05 -7.65 1.25
N ILE A 412 -0.55 -8.54 2.11
CA ILE A 412 0.52 -9.49 1.80
C ILE A 412 -0.11 -10.88 1.58
N ASP A 413 0.15 -11.48 0.42
CA ASP A 413 -0.39 -12.78 0.06
C ASP A 413 0.59 -13.92 0.38
N LEU A 414 0.24 -14.74 1.37
CA LEU A 414 0.96 -15.96 1.69
C LEU A 414 0.36 -17.22 1.05
N THR A 415 -0.75 -17.10 0.31
CA THR A 415 -1.42 -18.24 -0.32
C THR A 415 -0.66 -18.70 -1.56
N GLN A 416 0.03 -17.79 -2.22
CA GLN A 416 0.98 -18.10 -3.27
C GLN A 416 2.28 -18.62 -2.63
N ALA A 417 2.21 -19.76 -1.94
CA ALA A 417 3.40 -20.55 -1.71
C ALA A 417 4.07 -20.75 -3.06
N ALA A 418 5.41 -20.77 -3.09
CA ALA A 418 6.14 -21.18 -4.29
C ALA A 418 5.37 -22.34 -4.92
N SER A 419 4.70 -22.07 -6.03
CA SER A 419 3.65 -22.92 -6.55
C SER A 419 4.24 -24.30 -6.81
N THR A 420 3.78 -25.29 -6.07
CA THR A 420 3.93 -26.68 -6.49
C THR A 420 3.13 -26.94 -7.79
N SER A 421 2.27 -25.99 -8.19
CA SER A 421 1.46 -26.05 -9.40
C SER A 421 2.24 -25.85 -10.71
N ASP A 422 3.54 -25.54 -10.65
CA ASP A 422 4.45 -25.47 -11.80
C ASP A 422 5.53 -26.56 -11.75
N LEU A 423 5.20 -27.74 -11.23
CA LEU A 423 6.10 -28.88 -11.34
C LEU A 423 6.22 -29.25 -12.83
N PRO A 424 7.43 -29.44 -13.34
CA PRO A 424 7.63 -29.77 -14.74
C PRO A 424 6.94 -31.10 -15.09
N GLU A 425 6.28 -31.17 -16.23
CA GLU A 425 5.61 -32.41 -16.71
C GLU A 425 6.61 -33.56 -16.83
N GLU A 426 7.89 -33.26 -17.01
CA GLU A 426 8.98 -34.22 -17.03
C GLU A 426 9.12 -35.04 -15.75
N LEU A 427 8.58 -34.58 -14.62
CA LEU A 427 8.48 -35.37 -13.37
C LEU A 427 7.67 -36.66 -13.57
N VAL A 428 6.60 -36.61 -14.39
CA VAL A 428 5.78 -37.77 -14.71
C VAL A 428 6.66 -38.84 -15.39
N THR A 429 7.51 -38.44 -16.34
CA THR A 429 8.42 -39.35 -17.05
C THR A 429 9.45 -39.94 -16.06
N LEU A 430 10.04 -39.11 -15.19
CA LEU A 430 11.00 -39.58 -14.19
C LEU A 430 10.33 -40.56 -13.22
N ALA A 431 9.14 -40.26 -12.74
CA ALA A 431 8.38 -41.10 -11.80
C ALA A 431 7.98 -42.44 -12.41
N ALA A 432 7.61 -42.47 -13.71
CA ALA A 432 7.34 -43.70 -14.41
C ALA A 432 8.60 -44.59 -14.49
N GLN A 433 9.78 -43.97 -14.72
CA GLN A 433 11.03 -44.72 -14.87
C GLN A 433 11.58 -45.31 -13.57
N VAL A 434 11.48 -44.55 -12.45
CA VAL A 434 12.19 -44.92 -11.22
C VAL A 434 11.25 -45.27 -10.03
N ALA A 435 9.98 -44.89 -10.09
CA ALA A 435 8.98 -45.16 -9.06
C ALA A 435 7.77 -45.98 -9.55
N GLY A 436 7.72 -46.36 -10.86
CA GLY A 436 6.62 -47.16 -11.43
C GLY A 436 5.29 -46.39 -11.46
N TYR A 437 5.31 -45.07 -11.53
CA TYR A 437 4.10 -44.25 -11.58
C TYR A 437 3.44 -44.32 -12.95
N GLU A 438 2.14 -44.60 -13.01
CA GLU A 438 1.36 -44.76 -14.25
C GLU A 438 0.37 -43.60 -14.49
N GLY A 439 0.35 -42.58 -13.65
CA GLY A 439 -0.53 -41.43 -13.77
C GLY A 439 0.01 -40.34 -14.71
N SER A 440 -0.72 -39.22 -14.80
CA SER A 440 -0.38 -38.07 -15.65
C SER A 440 -0.20 -36.76 -14.88
N SER A 441 -0.39 -36.78 -13.56
CA SER A 441 -0.25 -35.59 -12.70
C SER A 441 1.20 -35.42 -12.24
N ALA A 442 1.77 -34.24 -12.44
CA ALA A 442 3.12 -33.91 -11.95
C ALA A 442 3.18 -33.89 -10.41
N ASP A 443 2.10 -33.48 -9.74
CA ASP A 443 2.02 -33.49 -8.28
C ASP A 443 2.03 -34.91 -7.71
N GLU A 444 1.22 -35.82 -8.27
CA GLU A 444 1.21 -37.24 -7.87
C GLU A 444 2.54 -37.93 -8.22
N ALA A 445 3.15 -37.57 -9.34
CA ALA A 445 4.47 -38.07 -9.72
C ALA A 445 5.55 -37.64 -8.72
N ALA A 446 5.48 -36.40 -8.23
CA ALA A 446 6.38 -35.89 -7.18
C ALA A 446 6.21 -36.68 -5.87
N GLU A 447 4.97 -36.95 -5.45
CA GLU A 447 4.69 -37.76 -4.26
C GLU A 447 5.22 -39.20 -4.40
N ALA A 448 5.02 -39.82 -5.59
CA ALA A 448 5.52 -41.16 -5.87
C ALA A 448 7.07 -41.21 -5.83
N LEU A 449 7.76 -40.20 -6.39
CA LEU A 449 9.22 -40.09 -6.34
C LEU A 449 9.76 -39.95 -4.93
N LEU A 450 9.12 -39.12 -4.12
CA LEU A 450 9.52 -38.88 -2.71
C LEU A 450 9.30 -40.15 -1.87
N ALA A 451 8.17 -40.85 -2.06
CA ALA A 451 7.88 -42.12 -1.39
C ALA A 451 8.90 -43.21 -1.78
N ALA A 452 9.16 -43.36 -3.08
CA ALA A 452 10.15 -44.33 -3.58
C ALA A 452 11.57 -44.03 -3.05
N ARG A 453 11.97 -42.75 -2.96
CA ARG A 453 13.24 -42.36 -2.36
C ARG A 453 13.30 -42.73 -0.87
N GLN A 454 12.22 -42.50 -0.13
CA GLN A 454 12.17 -42.81 1.31
C GLN A 454 12.24 -44.32 1.54
N GLU A 455 11.56 -45.12 0.73
CA GLU A 455 11.63 -46.56 0.79
C GLU A 455 13.05 -47.06 0.43
N ALA A 456 13.65 -46.56 -0.63
CA ALA A 456 15.02 -46.87 -1.00
C ALA A 456 16.02 -46.57 0.11
N ARG A 457 15.86 -45.43 0.82
CA ARG A 457 16.71 -45.08 1.98
C ARG A 457 16.50 -46.01 3.15
N SER A 458 15.25 -46.42 3.44
CA SER A 458 14.94 -47.38 4.53
C SER A 458 15.55 -48.74 4.27
N GLN A 459 15.59 -49.15 3.00
CA GLN A 459 16.20 -50.40 2.54
C GLN A 459 17.71 -50.31 2.32
N LYS A 460 18.32 -49.13 2.57
CA LYS A 460 19.73 -48.82 2.33
C LYS A 460 20.15 -48.97 0.84
N ASN A 461 19.16 -48.82 -0.08
CA ASN A 461 19.41 -48.80 -1.51
C ASN A 461 19.78 -47.36 -1.95
N TRP A 462 21.00 -46.97 -1.65
CA TRP A 462 21.51 -45.61 -1.89
C TRP A 462 21.54 -45.26 -3.39
N ALA A 463 21.75 -46.26 -4.26
CA ALA A 463 21.82 -46.06 -5.71
C ALA A 463 20.48 -45.51 -6.26
N VAL A 464 19.36 -46.09 -5.84
CA VAL A 464 18.03 -45.61 -6.28
C VAL A 464 17.69 -44.27 -5.62
N ALA A 465 18.02 -44.09 -4.33
CA ALA A 465 17.78 -42.82 -3.64
C ALA A 465 18.55 -41.66 -4.28
N ASP A 466 19.80 -41.88 -4.70
CA ASP A 466 20.63 -40.89 -5.40
C ASP A 466 20.11 -40.66 -6.82
N GLN A 467 19.71 -41.70 -7.56
CA GLN A 467 19.13 -41.56 -8.88
C GLN A 467 17.89 -40.68 -8.88
N ILE A 468 17.01 -40.84 -7.89
CA ILE A 468 15.81 -40.00 -7.72
C ILE A 468 16.21 -38.55 -7.41
N ARG A 469 17.15 -38.36 -6.47
CA ARG A 469 17.62 -37.02 -6.12
C ARG A 469 18.22 -36.28 -7.30
N ASP A 470 19.09 -36.95 -8.05
CA ASP A 470 19.82 -36.35 -9.16
C ASP A 470 18.90 -36.06 -10.33
N GLY A 471 17.94 -36.98 -10.66
CA GLY A 471 16.93 -36.73 -11.67
C GLY A 471 16.01 -35.56 -11.32
N ILE A 472 15.62 -35.41 -10.06
CA ILE A 472 14.86 -34.24 -9.56
C ILE A 472 15.69 -32.96 -9.68
N ALA A 473 16.99 -33.03 -9.37
CA ALA A 473 17.89 -31.87 -9.46
C ALA A 473 18.13 -31.41 -10.90
N GLU A 474 18.16 -32.33 -11.87
CA GLU A 474 18.27 -32.05 -13.31
C GLU A 474 17.05 -31.29 -13.84
N LEU A 475 15.87 -31.49 -13.22
CA LEU A 475 14.64 -30.76 -13.51
C LEU A 475 14.56 -29.39 -12.80
N GLY A 476 15.66 -28.92 -12.20
CA GLY A 476 15.71 -27.64 -11.50
C GLY A 476 14.98 -27.63 -10.15
N LEU A 477 14.78 -28.81 -9.56
CA LEU A 477 14.12 -28.98 -8.27
C LEU A 477 15.10 -29.46 -7.20
N LEU A 478 14.78 -29.17 -5.94
CA LEU A 478 15.50 -29.65 -4.76
C LEU A 478 14.55 -30.46 -3.89
N ILE A 479 15.07 -31.51 -3.25
CA ILE A 479 14.34 -32.22 -2.19
C ILE A 479 14.69 -31.57 -0.87
N GLU A 480 13.67 -31.04 -0.21
CA GLU A 480 13.77 -30.49 1.14
C GLU A 480 13.22 -31.51 2.13
N ASP A 481 14.10 -32.08 2.96
CA ASP A 481 13.70 -32.98 4.05
C ASP A 481 13.19 -32.10 5.22
N THR A 482 11.91 -32.22 5.59
CA THR A 482 11.27 -31.50 6.69
C THR A 482 10.91 -32.46 7.83
N ALA A 483 10.62 -31.93 9.03
CA ALA A 483 10.15 -32.76 10.15
C ALA A 483 8.87 -33.54 9.81
N ALA A 484 8.04 -33.00 8.91
CA ALA A 484 6.80 -33.58 8.47
C ALA A 484 6.94 -34.46 7.20
N GLY A 485 8.14 -34.60 6.60
CA GLY A 485 8.43 -35.40 5.40
C GLY A 485 9.22 -34.64 4.36
N ALA A 486 9.58 -35.31 3.25
CA ALA A 486 10.28 -34.70 2.14
C ALA A 486 9.30 -34.02 1.16
N ARG A 487 9.71 -32.88 0.58
CA ARG A 487 8.97 -32.19 -0.48
C ARG A 487 9.90 -31.66 -1.59
N LEU A 488 9.32 -31.37 -2.75
CA LEU A 488 10.05 -30.72 -3.83
C LEU A 488 9.94 -29.20 -3.72
N LYS A 489 11.05 -28.51 -4.03
CA LYS A 489 11.15 -27.06 -4.10
C LYS A 489 11.93 -26.70 -5.36
N ARG A 490 11.54 -25.64 -6.09
CA ARG A 490 12.38 -25.11 -7.18
C ARG A 490 13.71 -24.60 -6.65
N LYS A 491 14.77 -24.89 -7.37
CA LYS A 491 16.08 -24.29 -7.11
C LYS A 491 15.98 -22.79 -7.42
N ALA A 492 16.32 -21.95 -6.43
CA ALA A 492 16.43 -20.52 -6.69
C ALA A 492 17.62 -20.30 -7.65
N ASP A 493 17.40 -19.53 -8.70
CA ASP A 493 18.45 -19.09 -9.63
C ASP A 493 19.48 -18.20 -8.92
#